data_d9d8681798d7e3d62b65d0bbb3c8bb2c
#
_entry.id   d9d8681798d7e3d62b65d0bbb3c8bb2c
#
_cell.length_a   1.000
_cell.length_b   1.000
_cell.length_c   1.000
_cell.angle_alpha   90.00
_cell.angle_beta   90.00
_cell.angle_gamma   90.00
#
_symmetry.space_group_name_H-M   'P 1'
#
loop_
_entity.id
_entity.type
_entity.pdbx_description
1 polymer ?
#
loop_
_entity_poly.entity_id
_entity_poly.type
_entity_poly.pdbx_seq_one_letter_code
_entity_poly.pdbx_strand_id
1 'polypeptide(L)'
;MPNENVVYFGDTARTPYGDKARDTIIRFAIQIVEFLAHQDVKMILIACNTVSALCTDILREKFPSIPIISIIEPTVQHIAENRLKNVGIIATHATIKSGVYKRQLQARGIDSCSKACPVFVPLIENGFWEGKVIETSRRPSGLRKTTCD
;
A
#
# COMPACT_ATOMS: atom_id res chain seq x y z
N MET A 1 -11.22 -0.08 -16.65
CA MET A 1 -11.25 1.19 -17.43
C MET A 1 -11.20 0.85 -18.93
N PRO A 2 -12.30 0.35 -19.53
CA PRO A 2 -12.26 -0.22 -20.87
C PRO A 2 -11.99 0.80 -22.00
N ASN A 3 -12.14 2.08 -21.74
CA ASN A 3 -11.98 3.16 -22.72
C ASN A 3 -10.74 4.02 -22.49
N GLU A 4 -9.79 3.56 -21.67
CA GLU A 4 -8.59 4.30 -21.32
C GLU A 4 -7.34 3.57 -21.80
N ASN A 5 -6.39 4.32 -22.35
CA ASN A 5 -5.07 3.81 -22.62
C ASN A 5 -4.28 3.74 -21.30
N VAL A 6 -3.65 2.61 -21.02
CA VAL A 6 -2.92 2.37 -19.78
C VAL A 6 -1.44 2.14 -20.08
N VAL A 7 -0.57 2.96 -19.48
CA VAL A 7 0.86 2.70 -19.38
C VAL A 7 1.12 2.03 -18.04
N TYR A 8 1.61 0.80 -18.05
CA TYR A 8 1.96 0.07 -16.82
C TYR A 8 3.46 0.08 -16.58
N PHE A 9 3.86 0.42 -15.36
CA PHE A 9 5.25 0.33 -14.91
C PHE A 9 5.34 -0.56 -13.66
N GLY A 10 6.03 -1.68 -13.79
CA GLY A 10 6.36 -2.59 -12.69
C GLY A 10 7.86 -2.56 -12.39
N ASP A 11 8.23 -2.11 -11.17
CA ASP A 11 9.62 -2.02 -10.72
C ASP A 11 10.14 -3.38 -10.20
N THR A 12 10.17 -4.37 -11.07
CA THR A 12 10.52 -5.76 -10.74
C THR A 12 11.95 -5.93 -10.27
N ALA A 13 12.87 -5.08 -10.76
CA ALA A 13 14.28 -5.14 -10.41
C ALA A 13 14.59 -4.68 -8.98
N ARG A 14 13.67 -3.91 -8.36
CA ARG A 14 13.89 -3.30 -7.05
C ARG A 14 12.90 -3.76 -5.97
N THR A 15 12.10 -4.79 -6.24
CA THR A 15 11.25 -5.45 -5.25
C THR A 15 12.09 -6.27 -4.25
N PRO A 16 11.59 -6.52 -3.02
CA PRO A 16 10.40 -5.97 -2.40
C PRO A 16 10.63 -4.55 -1.86
N TYR A 17 9.57 -3.72 -1.83
CA TYR A 17 9.63 -2.35 -1.32
C TYR A 17 9.47 -2.26 0.21
N GLY A 18 8.74 -3.21 0.80
CA GLY A 18 8.28 -3.14 2.19
C GLY A 18 9.38 -3.11 3.26
N ASP A 19 10.59 -3.58 2.91
CA ASP A 19 11.72 -3.69 3.83
C ASP A 19 12.84 -2.65 3.55
N LYS A 20 12.63 -1.80 2.54
CA LYS A 20 13.61 -0.76 2.20
C LYS A 20 13.48 0.47 3.10
N ALA A 21 14.59 1.19 3.24
CA ALA A 21 14.59 2.48 3.91
C ALA A 21 13.66 3.49 3.21
N ARG A 22 12.98 4.32 4.00
CA ARG A 22 12.02 5.31 3.51
C ARG A 22 12.57 6.18 2.37
N ASP A 23 13.78 6.71 2.53
CA ASP A 23 14.40 7.61 1.54
C ASP A 23 14.72 6.88 0.23
N THR A 24 15.06 5.60 0.30
CA THR A 24 15.26 4.75 -0.88
C THR A 24 13.95 4.57 -1.65
N ILE A 25 12.84 4.31 -0.93
CA ILE A 25 11.52 4.16 -1.53
C ILE A 25 11.08 5.48 -2.19
N ILE A 26 11.25 6.60 -1.51
CA ILE A 26 10.92 7.94 -2.06
C ILE A 26 11.72 8.20 -3.34
N ARG A 27 13.03 7.97 -3.34
CA ARG A 27 13.88 8.15 -4.52
C ARG A 27 13.41 7.31 -5.70
N PHE A 28 13.09 6.04 -5.47
CA PHE A 28 12.59 5.14 -6.51
C PHE A 28 11.23 5.58 -7.05
N ALA A 29 10.32 5.96 -6.16
CA ALA A 29 9.01 6.45 -6.55
C ALA A 29 9.10 7.72 -7.41
N ILE A 30 9.98 8.65 -7.06
CA ILE A 30 10.23 9.86 -7.86
C ILE A 30 10.73 9.49 -9.27
N GLN A 31 11.72 8.61 -9.38
CA GLN A 31 12.24 8.16 -10.69
C GLN A 31 11.15 7.52 -11.56
N ILE A 32 10.26 6.73 -10.98
CA ILE A 32 9.15 6.11 -11.71
C ILE A 32 8.15 7.17 -12.19
N VAL A 33 7.79 8.11 -11.33
CA VAL A 33 6.86 9.19 -11.69
C VAL A 33 7.48 10.11 -12.75
N GLU A 34 8.77 10.44 -12.65
CA GLU A 34 9.50 11.17 -13.68
C GLU A 34 9.45 10.46 -15.03
N PHE A 35 9.69 9.15 -15.05
CA PHE A 35 9.58 8.35 -16.27
C PHE A 35 8.16 8.38 -16.84
N LEU A 36 7.14 8.15 -16.01
CA LEU A 36 5.74 8.15 -16.45
C LEU A 36 5.27 9.54 -16.93
N ALA A 37 5.76 10.61 -16.32
CA ALA A 37 5.46 11.98 -16.74
C ALA A 37 5.92 12.28 -18.18
N HIS A 38 6.99 11.63 -18.66
CA HIS A 38 7.45 11.76 -20.04
C HIS A 38 6.63 10.93 -21.05
N GLN A 39 5.66 10.12 -20.57
CA GLN A 39 4.77 9.32 -21.41
C GLN A 39 3.43 10.02 -21.70
N ASP A 40 3.33 11.33 -21.47
CA ASP A 40 2.12 12.13 -21.69
C ASP A 40 0.87 11.55 -21.01
N VAL A 41 1.04 11.02 -19.78
CA VAL A 41 -0.06 10.45 -19.01
C VAL A 41 -0.90 11.56 -18.36
N LYS A 42 -2.21 11.43 -18.44
CA LYS A 42 -3.16 12.39 -17.83
C LYS A 42 -3.32 12.24 -16.31
N MET A 43 -2.90 11.12 -15.74
CA MET A 43 -2.92 10.82 -14.31
C MET A 43 -2.01 9.63 -13.98
N ILE A 44 -1.59 9.52 -12.73
CA ILE A 44 -0.80 8.39 -12.23
C ILE A 44 -1.55 7.73 -11.08
N LEU A 45 -1.73 6.40 -11.17
CA LEU A 45 -2.30 5.59 -10.10
C LEU A 45 -1.21 4.77 -9.44
N ILE A 46 -1.05 4.95 -8.13
CA ILE A 46 -0.09 4.19 -7.32
C ILE A 46 -0.80 2.96 -6.75
N ALA A 47 -0.55 1.79 -7.32
CA ALA A 47 -1.14 0.53 -6.87
C ALA A 47 -0.39 -0.11 -5.68
N CYS A 48 0.86 0.31 -5.42
CA CYS A 48 1.68 -0.20 -4.32
C CYS A 48 1.29 0.47 -3.00
N ASN A 49 0.84 -0.31 -2.00
CA ASN A 49 0.50 0.23 -0.69
C ASN A 49 1.68 0.89 0.03
N THR A 50 2.88 0.33 -0.09
CA THR A 50 4.08 0.91 0.54
C THR A 50 4.41 2.28 -0.04
N VAL A 51 4.40 2.41 -1.36
CA VAL A 51 4.64 3.71 -2.04
C VAL A 51 3.50 4.68 -1.73
N SER A 52 2.26 4.23 -1.79
CA SER A 52 1.08 5.05 -1.41
C SER A 52 1.19 5.61 0.00
N ALA A 53 1.62 4.77 0.95
CA ALA A 53 1.72 5.15 2.36
C ALA A 53 2.85 6.14 2.68
N LEU A 54 3.93 6.12 1.91
CA LEU A 54 5.16 6.87 2.22
C LEU A 54 5.39 8.05 1.27
N CYS A 55 4.88 7.99 0.05
CA CYS A 55 5.32 8.88 -1.02
C CYS A 55 4.22 9.77 -1.61
N THR A 56 2.93 9.45 -1.41
CA THR A 56 1.84 10.14 -2.12
C THR A 56 1.91 11.66 -1.99
N ASP A 57 2.05 12.19 -0.78
CA ASP A 57 2.09 13.64 -0.55
C ASP A 57 3.33 14.28 -1.19
N ILE A 58 4.48 13.63 -1.05
CA ILE A 58 5.76 14.08 -1.65
C ILE A 58 5.66 14.11 -3.18
N LEU A 59 5.05 13.09 -3.77
CA LEU A 59 4.88 13.00 -5.21
C LEU A 59 3.90 14.06 -5.74
N ARG A 60 2.81 14.30 -5.01
CA ARG A 60 1.83 15.37 -5.36
C ARG A 60 2.47 16.75 -5.30
N GLU A 61 3.30 17.00 -4.29
CA GLU A 61 4.04 18.25 -4.16
C GLU A 61 5.07 18.44 -5.29
N LYS A 62 5.81 17.38 -5.62
CA LYS A 62 6.85 17.44 -6.66
C LYS A 62 6.28 17.49 -8.07
N PHE A 63 5.11 16.90 -8.33
CA PHE A 63 4.47 16.81 -9.65
C PHE A 63 3.05 17.40 -9.65
N PRO A 64 2.90 18.68 -9.35
CA PRO A 64 1.58 19.31 -9.17
C PRO A 64 0.72 19.35 -10.45
N SER A 65 1.33 19.22 -11.62
CA SER A 65 0.64 19.22 -12.92
C SER A 65 -0.02 17.88 -13.27
N ILE A 66 0.33 16.78 -12.56
CA ILE A 66 -0.19 15.45 -12.85
C ILE A 66 -1.01 14.96 -11.65
N PRO A 67 -2.30 14.68 -11.79
CA PRO A 67 -3.09 14.07 -10.73
C PRO A 67 -2.50 12.72 -10.30
N ILE A 68 -2.17 12.58 -9.02
CA ILE A 68 -1.63 11.35 -8.43
C ILE A 68 -2.65 10.76 -7.46
N ILE A 69 -3.12 9.56 -7.77
CA ILE A 69 -4.10 8.82 -6.98
C ILE A 69 -3.41 7.67 -6.28
N SER A 70 -3.56 7.59 -4.96
CA SER A 70 -3.10 6.46 -4.17
C SER A 70 -4.18 5.39 -4.04
N ILE A 71 -3.80 4.15 -3.77
CA ILE A 71 -4.77 3.08 -3.50
C ILE A 71 -5.39 3.19 -2.10
N ILE A 72 -4.80 3.97 -1.21
CA ILE A 72 -5.23 4.04 0.20
C ILE A 72 -6.54 4.81 0.35
N GLU A 73 -6.66 6.00 -0.27
CA GLU A 73 -7.85 6.83 -0.15
C GLU A 73 -9.13 6.12 -0.63
N PRO A 74 -9.16 5.53 -1.85
CA PRO A 74 -10.35 4.79 -2.30
C PRO A 74 -10.63 3.55 -1.46
N THR A 75 -9.61 2.89 -0.91
CA THR A 75 -9.81 1.76 0.00
C THR A 75 -10.50 2.20 1.28
N VAL A 76 -10.04 3.28 1.90
CA VAL A 76 -10.65 3.82 3.13
C VAL A 76 -12.06 4.35 2.87
N GLN A 77 -12.28 4.97 1.71
CA GLN A 77 -13.61 5.41 1.30
C GLN A 77 -14.57 4.21 1.15
N HIS A 78 -14.15 3.16 0.46
CA HIS A 78 -14.94 1.94 0.30
C HIS A 78 -15.32 1.30 1.63
N ILE A 79 -14.37 1.25 2.60
CA ILE A 79 -14.64 0.75 3.95
C ILE A 79 -15.72 1.58 4.64
N ALA A 80 -15.66 2.92 4.53
CA ALA A 80 -16.63 3.82 5.12
C ALA A 80 -18.02 3.70 4.48
N GLU A 81 -18.10 3.61 3.16
CA GLU A 81 -19.34 3.44 2.41
C GLU A 81 -20.06 2.13 2.77
N ASN A 82 -19.30 1.06 3.04
CA ASN A 82 -19.84 -0.22 3.51
C ASN A 82 -20.12 -0.26 5.02
N ARG A 83 -19.96 0.87 5.73
CA ARG A 83 -20.28 1.02 7.17
C ARG A 83 -19.56 0.02 8.08
N LEU A 84 -18.35 -0.41 7.69
CA LEU A 84 -17.54 -1.31 8.50
C LEU A 84 -16.99 -0.52 9.70
N LYS A 85 -17.14 -1.07 10.91
CA LYS A 85 -16.76 -0.38 12.15
C LYS A 85 -15.43 -0.84 12.74
N ASN A 86 -15.07 -2.10 12.53
CA ASN A 86 -13.85 -2.70 13.05
C ASN A 86 -13.08 -3.33 11.91
N VAL A 87 -11.91 -2.80 11.60
CA VAL A 87 -11.13 -3.19 10.41
C VAL A 87 -9.77 -3.73 10.81
N GLY A 88 -9.46 -4.95 10.38
CA GLY A 88 -8.11 -5.51 10.48
C GLY A 88 -7.27 -5.10 9.27
N ILE A 89 -6.07 -4.56 9.51
CA ILE A 89 -5.12 -4.17 8.47
C ILE A 89 -3.90 -5.07 8.54
N ILE A 90 -3.65 -5.82 7.48
CA ILE A 90 -2.40 -6.58 7.30
C ILE A 90 -1.63 -5.97 6.13
N ALA A 91 -0.36 -5.65 6.33
CA ALA A 91 0.46 -5.02 5.30
C ALA A 91 1.96 -5.21 5.58
N THR A 92 2.81 -4.65 4.72
CA THR A 92 4.25 -4.58 4.96
C THR A 92 4.57 -3.74 6.20
N HIS A 93 5.76 -3.95 6.77
CA HIS A 93 6.22 -3.19 7.93
C HIS A 93 6.18 -1.66 7.67
N ALA A 94 6.66 -1.23 6.51
CA ALA A 94 6.68 0.19 6.13
C ALA A 94 5.27 0.80 6.06
N THR A 95 4.30 0.09 5.49
CA THR A 95 2.90 0.53 5.42
C THR A 95 2.29 0.67 6.82
N ILE A 96 2.46 -0.34 7.69
CA ILE A 96 1.92 -0.29 9.05
C ILE A 96 2.59 0.83 9.87
N LYS A 97 3.91 0.93 9.82
CA LYS A 97 4.68 1.96 10.53
C LYS A 97 4.30 3.39 10.10
N SER A 98 3.89 3.59 8.85
CA SER A 98 3.41 4.90 8.39
C SER A 98 2.17 5.40 9.12
N GLY A 99 1.34 4.49 9.63
CA GLY A 99 0.07 4.78 10.32
C GLY A 99 -1.01 5.40 9.42
N VAL A 100 -0.80 5.50 8.11
CA VAL A 100 -1.71 6.23 7.21
C VAL A 100 -3.13 5.64 7.19
N TYR A 101 -3.27 4.33 7.14
CA TYR A 101 -4.57 3.67 7.21
C TYR A 101 -5.28 3.94 8.54
N LYS A 102 -4.55 3.78 9.66
CA LYS A 102 -5.10 4.03 11.01
C LYS A 102 -5.62 5.46 11.12
N ARG A 103 -4.82 6.46 10.72
CA ARG A 103 -5.23 7.87 10.77
C ARG A 103 -6.45 8.16 9.89
N GLN A 104 -6.48 7.65 8.66
CA GLN A 104 -7.57 7.91 7.73
C GLN A 104 -8.88 7.21 8.14
N LEU A 105 -8.82 6.01 8.71
CA LEU A 105 -9.98 5.30 9.25
C LEU A 105 -10.49 5.99 10.51
N GLN A 106 -9.61 6.35 11.43
CA GLN A 106 -9.96 7.04 12.66
C GLN A 106 -10.64 8.40 12.40
N ALA A 107 -10.17 9.15 11.38
CA ALA A 107 -10.80 10.39 10.96
C ALA A 107 -12.24 10.21 10.45
N ARG A 108 -12.65 8.97 10.15
CA ARG A 108 -14.02 8.58 9.76
C ARG A 108 -14.79 7.83 10.85
N GLY A 109 -14.26 7.81 12.09
CA GLY A 109 -14.87 7.11 13.22
C GLY A 109 -14.83 5.58 13.10
N ILE A 110 -13.84 5.03 12.36
CA ILE A 110 -13.70 3.59 12.14
C ILE A 110 -12.49 3.09 12.93
N ASP A 111 -12.73 2.15 13.85
CA ASP A 111 -11.67 1.49 14.61
C ASP A 111 -10.89 0.50 13.74
N SER A 112 -9.58 0.43 13.97
CA SER A 112 -8.74 -0.48 13.21
C SER A 112 -7.61 -1.08 14.04
N CYS A 113 -7.35 -2.36 13.80
CA CYS A 113 -6.17 -3.06 14.29
C CYS A 113 -5.20 -3.28 13.14
N SER A 114 -3.91 -3.09 13.38
CA SER A 114 -2.90 -3.22 12.33
C SER A 114 -1.83 -4.23 12.70
N LYS A 115 -1.46 -5.10 11.75
CA LYS A 115 -0.37 -6.06 11.92
C LYS A 115 0.54 -6.08 10.70
N ALA A 116 1.85 -5.91 10.94
CA ALA A 116 2.85 -6.12 9.91
C ALA A 116 3.01 -7.61 9.60
N CYS A 117 2.98 -7.97 8.31
CA CYS A 117 3.15 -9.32 7.80
C CYS A 117 4.29 -9.35 6.77
N PRO A 118 5.56 -9.21 7.18
CA PRO A 118 6.70 -9.07 6.26
C PRO A 118 6.90 -10.30 5.38
N VAL A 119 6.51 -11.49 5.83
CA VAL A 119 6.69 -12.74 5.07
C VAL A 119 5.71 -12.90 3.91
N PHE A 120 4.59 -12.19 3.88
CA PHE A 120 3.58 -12.41 2.84
C PHE A 120 4.06 -12.01 1.45
N VAL A 121 4.74 -10.88 1.32
CA VAL A 121 5.26 -10.44 0.02
C VAL A 121 6.28 -11.43 -0.53
N PRO A 122 7.34 -11.82 0.20
CA PRO A 122 8.25 -12.87 -0.26
C PRO A 122 7.59 -14.19 -0.64
N LEU A 123 6.60 -14.63 0.13
CA LEU A 123 5.88 -15.88 -0.17
C LEU A 123 5.11 -15.76 -1.50
N ILE A 124 4.38 -14.68 -1.69
CA ILE A 124 3.60 -14.41 -2.89
C ILE A 124 4.51 -14.28 -4.11
N GLU A 125 5.57 -13.50 -4.03
CA GLU A 125 6.51 -13.27 -5.14
C GLU A 125 7.24 -14.57 -5.56
N ASN A 126 7.41 -15.53 -4.64
CA ASN A 126 8.01 -16.84 -4.92
C ASN A 126 6.98 -17.93 -5.26
N GLY A 127 5.71 -17.57 -5.46
CA GLY A 127 4.67 -18.52 -5.88
C GLY A 127 4.15 -19.45 -4.78
N PHE A 128 4.42 -19.15 -3.51
CA PHE A 128 3.91 -19.95 -2.38
C PHE A 128 2.51 -19.48 -1.97
N TRP A 129 1.49 -19.86 -2.73
CA TRP A 129 0.08 -19.50 -2.44
C TRP A 129 -0.63 -20.53 -1.57
N GLU A 130 -0.13 -21.78 -1.52
CA GLU A 130 -0.76 -22.94 -0.91
C GLU A 130 0.23 -23.78 -0.10
N GLY A 131 -0.29 -24.69 0.74
CA GLY A 131 0.47 -25.67 1.49
C GLY A 131 0.88 -25.23 2.89
N LYS A 132 1.65 -26.10 3.58
CA LYS A 132 2.00 -25.96 5.00
C LYS A 132 2.69 -24.64 5.35
N VAL A 133 3.46 -24.07 4.44
CA VAL A 133 4.16 -22.78 4.66
C VAL A 133 3.14 -21.65 4.83
N ILE A 134 2.13 -21.61 3.97
CA ILE A 134 1.04 -20.62 4.07
C ILE A 134 0.18 -20.86 5.30
N GLU A 135 -0.17 -22.13 5.58
CA GLU A 135 -0.96 -22.48 6.77
C GLU A 135 -0.24 -22.08 8.06
N THR A 136 1.08 -22.30 8.13
CA THR A 136 1.90 -21.89 9.27
C THR A 136 2.00 -20.36 9.37
N SER A 137 2.15 -19.69 8.26
CA SER A 137 2.22 -18.21 8.21
C SER A 137 0.88 -17.53 8.54
N ARG A 138 -0.23 -18.22 8.29
CA ARG A 138 -1.60 -17.78 8.66
C ARG A 138 -1.89 -17.96 10.15
N ARG A 139 -1.16 -18.86 10.83
CA ARG A 139 -1.30 -19.00 12.29
C ARG A 139 -0.51 -17.87 12.96
N PRO A 140 -1.14 -16.79 13.39
CA PRO A 140 -0.42 -15.76 14.12
C PRO A 140 -0.06 -16.35 15.47
N SER A 141 1.22 -16.52 15.73
CA SER A 141 1.71 -16.58 17.09
C SER A 141 1.28 -15.27 17.75
N GLY A 142 0.11 -15.27 18.41
CA GLY A 142 -0.37 -14.14 19.18
C GLY A 142 -1.49 -13.27 18.63
N LEU A 143 -2.37 -13.76 17.71
CA LEU A 143 -3.74 -13.21 17.65
C LEU A 143 -4.54 -13.77 18.85
N ARG A 144 -4.12 -13.42 20.05
CA ARG A 144 -5.13 -13.22 21.10
C ARG A 144 -6.04 -12.11 20.60
N LYS A 145 -7.34 -12.18 20.95
CA LYS A 145 -8.25 -11.02 20.86
C LYS A 145 -7.58 -9.87 21.63
N THR A 146 -6.70 -9.14 21.00
CA THR A 146 -6.25 -7.87 21.50
C THR A 146 -7.38 -6.93 21.18
N THR A 147 -8.17 -6.59 22.19
CA THR A 147 -8.89 -5.32 22.23
C THR A 147 -7.93 -4.27 21.69
N CYS A 148 -8.38 -3.51 20.71
CA CYS A 148 -7.65 -2.35 20.22
C CYS A 148 -7.60 -1.35 21.37
N ASP A 149 -6.49 -1.32 22.13
CA ASP A 149 -6.17 -0.26 23.07
C ASP A 149 -5.47 0.88 22.33
#